data_7f38b02573cf6aee1a2a1edc787e9dcb
#
_entry.id   7f38b02573cf6aee1a2a1edc787e9dcb
#
_cell.length_a   1.000
_cell.length_b   1.000
_cell.length_c   1.000
_cell.angle_alpha   90.00
_cell.angle_beta   90.00
_cell.angle_gamma   90.00
#
_symmetry.space_group_name_H-M   'P 1'
#
loop_
_entity.id
_entity.type
_entity.pdbx_description
1 polymer ?
#
loop_
_entity_poly.entity_id
_entity_poly.type
_entity_poly.pdbx_seq_one_letter_code
_entity_poly.pdbx_strand_id
1 'polypeptide(L)'
;GGTAVFAVKGETLEEYWEYTHRIFEWPDNGYSNMILDDGGDATLLLHLGARAEQDQVVLNHPTSEEERVLFAAIKAKIASDKTWYSTRLAHIKGVTEETTTGVHRLYQMHERGELKFPAINVNDSVTKSKFDNLYGCRESLVDGIKRATDVMIAGKVAVIAGYGDVGKGSAQAMRALSAQVWVTEVDPICALQAAMEGYRVVTMDYAADKADIFVTCTGNYHVITHDHMAKMKDQAIVCNIGHFDNEIEVAALEKYQWEEVKPQVDHIIFPSGRRIILLAKGRLVNLG
;
A
#
# COMPACT_ATOMS: atom_id res chain seq x y z
N GLY A 1 -18.23 26.98 5.82
CA GLY A 1 -17.27 26.11 6.46
C GLY A 1 -17.02 24.89 5.58
N GLY A 2 -15.76 24.50 5.47
CA GLY A 2 -15.39 23.26 4.80
C GLY A 2 -15.39 22.08 5.76
N THR A 3 -15.31 20.87 5.23
CA THR A 3 -15.08 19.65 6.02
C THR A 3 -13.66 19.72 6.62
N ALA A 4 -13.53 19.33 7.88
CA ALA A 4 -12.21 19.23 8.51
C ALA A 4 -11.40 18.12 7.85
N VAL A 5 -10.13 18.40 7.53
CA VAL A 5 -9.18 17.44 6.97
C VAL A 5 -7.99 17.34 7.92
N PHE A 6 -7.62 16.12 8.29
CA PHE A 6 -6.49 15.82 9.16
C PHE A 6 -5.48 14.97 8.38
N ALA A 7 -4.71 15.61 7.53
CA ALA A 7 -3.64 15.00 6.76
C ALA A 7 -2.69 16.09 6.26
N VAL A 8 -1.39 15.81 6.25
CA VAL A 8 -0.36 16.71 5.74
C VAL A 8 0.63 15.90 4.90
N LYS A 9 0.96 16.38 3.69
CA LYS A 9 1.96 15.70 2.88
C LYS A 9 3.31 15.63 3.62
N GLY A 10 3.85 14.41 3.75
CA GLY A 10 5.10 14.17 4.46
C GLY A 10 4.96 13.99 5.97
N GLU A 11 3.74 13.76 6.45
CA GLU A 11 3.49 13.43 7.85
C GLU A 11 4.30 12.21 8.31
N THR A 12 4.66 12.22 9.60
CA THR A 12 5.30 11.08 10.26
C THR A 12 4.27 10.02 10.66
N LEU A 13 4.71 8.82 11.05
CA LEU A 13 3.79 7.79 11.57
C LEU A 13 3.07 8.25 12.85
N GLU A 14 3.74 9.03 13.70
CA GLU A 14 3.14 9.62 14.90
C GLU A 14 2.01 10.58 14.54
N GLU A 15 2.25 11.48 13.57
CA GLU A 15 1.24 12.42 13.07
C GLU A 15 0.09 11.69 12.38
N TYR A 16 0.37 10.65 11.59
CA TYR A 16 -0.65 9.80 10.97
C TYR A 16 -1.61 9.21 11.99
N TRP A 17 -1.09 8.59 13.05
CA TRP A 17 -1.94 8.01 14.10
C TRP A 17 -2.62 9.06 14.97
N GLU A 18 -2.00 10.24 15.18
CA GLU A 18 -2.68 11.38 15.80
C GLU A 18 -3.87 11.83 14.96
N TYR A 19 -3.68 12.02 13.66
CA TYR A 19 -4.75 12.43 12.75
C TYR A 19 -5.86 11.37 12.64
N THR A 20 -5.51 10.10 12.66
CA THR A 20 -6.49 9.01 12.71
C THR A 20 -7.33 9.04 14.01
N HIS A 21 -6.76 9.44 15.14
CA HIS A 21 -7.56 9.70 16.34
C HIS A 21 -8.50 10.90 16.15
N ARG A 22 -8.02 11.97 15.54
CA ARG A 22 -8.78 13.23 15.39
C ARG A 22 -10.02 13.09 14.52
N ILE A 23 -10.06 12.17 13.55
CA ILE A 23 -11.28 11.93 12.78
C ILE A 23 -12.45 11.46 13.63
N PHE A 24 -12.19 10.92 14.82
CA PHE A 24 -13.20 10.50 15.80
C PHE A 24 -13.49 11.55 16.87
N GLU A 25 -12.86 12.73 16.81
CA GLU A 25 -13.06 13.83 17.75
C GLU A 25 -13.94 14.91 17.11
N TRP A 26 -15.23 14.83 17.40
CA TRP A 26 -16.24 15.73 16.82
C TRP A 26 -16.55 16.90 17.75
N PRO A 27 -16.88 18.09 17.20
CA PRO A 27 -17.37 19.21 18.00
C PRO A 27 -18.61 18.83 18.79
N ASP A 28 -18.86 19.55 19.87
CA ASP A 28 -20.07 19.45 20.69
C ASP A 28 -20.32 18.04 21.27
N ASN A 29 -19.23 17.29 21.54
CA ASN A 29 -19.29 15.91 22.04
C ASN A 29 -20.07 14.97 21.11
N GLY A 30 -20.08 15.26 19.81
CA GLY A 30 -20.62 14.37 18.78
C GLY A 30 -19.74 13.12 18.56
N TYR A 31 -20.30 12.12 17.92
CA TYR A 31 -19.62 10.88 17.58
C TYR A 31 -19.83 10.51 16.11
N SER A 32 -18.80 9.93 15.50
CA SER A 32 -18.95 9.26 14.20
C SER A 32 -19.93 8.09 14.33
N ASN A 33 -20.78 7.89 13.35
CA ASN A 33 -21.68 6.75 13.30
C ASN A 33 -21.37 5.77 12.15
N MET A 34 -20.51 6.16 11.22
CA MET A 34 -20.02 5.35 10.11
C MET A 34 -18.54 5.64 9.89
N ILE A 35 -17.82 4.64 9.39
CA ILE A 35 -16.46 4.76 8.91
C ILE A 35 -16.46 4.48 7.40
N LEU A 36 -15.79 5.32 6.62
CA LEU A 36 -15.29 4.99 5.31
C LEU A 36 -13.80 4.76 5.49
N ASP A 37 -13.34 3.53 5.27
CA ASP A 37 -11.95 3.11 5.52
C ASP A 37 -11.27 2.71 4.21
N ASP A 38 -9.96 2.89 4.16
CA ASP A 38 -9.11 2.52 3.04
C ASP A 38 -7.81 1.91 3.59
N GLY A 39 -7.83 0.59 3.81
CA GLY A 39 -6.80 -0.18 4.47
C GLY A 39 -7.16 -0.70 5.87
N GLY A 40 -8.31 -0.27 6.40
CA GLY A 40 -8.85 -0.75 7.68
C GLY A 40 -8.19 -0.16 8.91
N ASP A 41 -7.43 0.94 8.80
CA ASP A 41 -6.67 1.50 9.92
C ASP A 41 -7.54 2.21 10.95
N ALA A 42 -8.55 2.96 10.52
CA ALA A 42 -9.50 3.59 11.42
C ALA A 42 -10.32 2.53 12.20
N THR A 43 -10.70 1.46 11.52
CA THR A 43 -11.39 0.31 12.12
C THR A 43 -10.48 -0.43 13.10
N LEU A 44 -9.24 -0.70 12.71
CA LEU A 44 -8.23 -1.33 13.57
C LEU A 44 -8.01 -0.52 14.85
N LEU A 45 -7.82 0.79 14.72
CA LEU A 45 -7.57 1.70 15.84
C LEU A 45 -8.65 1.58 16.91
N LEU A 46 -9.93 1.66 16.53
CA LEU A 46 -11.02 1.57 17.48
C LEU A 46 -11.13 0.19 18.15
N HIS A 47 -10.97 -0.89 17.38
CA HIS A 47 -11.07 -2.25 17.91
C HIS A 47 -9.91 -2.60 18.84
N LEU A 48 -8.67 -2.31 18.39
CA LEU A 48 -7.48 -2.56 19.19
C LEU A 48 -7.44 -1.70 20.46
N GLY A 49 -7.82 -0.43 20.33
CA GLY A 49 -7.93 0.48 21.47
C GLY A 49 -8.95 0.02 22.49
N ALA A 50 -10.14 -0.38 22.06
CA ALA A 50 -11.19 -0.89 22.96
C ALA A 50 -10.79 -2.21 23.66
N ARG A 51 -10.01 -3.06 22.99
CA ARG A 51 -9.41 -4.26 23.62
C ARG A 51 -8.36 -3.88 24.65
N ALA A 52 -7.52 -2.91 24.32
CA ALA A 52 -6.45 -2.43 25.18
C ALA A 52 -6.98 -1.70 26.44
N GLU A 53 -8.17 -1.10 26.38
CA GLU A 53 -8.86 -0.54 27.56
C GLU A 53 -9.19 -1.65 28.59
N GLN A 54 -9.44 -2.87 28.12
CA GLN A 54 -9.73 -4.03 28.98
C GLN A 54 -8.46 -4.76 29.43
N ASP A 55 -7.51 -4.92 28.50
CA ASP A 55 -6.24 -5.60 28.76
C ASP A 55 -5.12 -4.99 27.90
N GLN A 56 -4.24 -4.23 28.54
CA GLN A 56 -3.10 -3.59 27.83
C GLN A 56 -2.02 -4.57 27.39
N VAL A 57 -2.06 -5.83 27.77
CA VAL A 57 -1.10 -6.87 27.33
C VAL A 57 -1.13 -7.02 25.81
N VAL A 58 -2.27 -6.76 25.15
CA VAL A 58 -2.40 -6.79 23.68
C VAL A 58 -1.46 -5.81 22.96
N LEU A 59 -0.91 -4.82 23.65
CA LEU A 59 0.02 -3.81 23.11
C LEU A 59 1.49 -4.06 23.48
N ASN A 60 1.86 -5.27 23.94
CA ASN A 60 3.22 -5.48 24.47
C ASN A 60 4.24 -5.97 23.44
N HIS A 61 3.81 -6.49 22.30
CA HIS A 61 4.69 -7.13 21.33
C HIS A 61 4.45 -6.58 19.91
N PRO A 62 4.85 -5.32 19.63
CA PRO A 62 4.78 -4.80 18.28
C PRO A 62 5.72 -5.59 17.35
N THR A 63 5.29 -5.91 16.15
CA THR A 63 6.03 -6.67 15.14
C THR A 63 6.62 -5.79 14.05
N SER A 64 6.21 -4.52 14.00
CA SER A 64 6.67 -3.52 13.05
C SER A 64 6.86 -2.15 13.71
N GLU A 65 7.54 -1.24 13.02
CA GLU A 65 7.67 0.14 13.44
C GLU A 65 6.31 0.84 13.52
N GLU A 66 5.44 0.57 12.55
CA GLU A 66 4.08 1.09 12.53
C GLU A 66 3.27 0.64 13.76
N GLU A 67 3.31 -0.66 14.09
CA GLU A 67 2.66 -1.16 15.31
C GLU A 67 3.25 -0.55 16.57
N ARG A 68 4.57 -0.33 16.61
CA ARG A 68 5.23 0.32 17.76
C ARG A 68 4.67 1.72 18.01
N VAL A 69 4.51 2.51 16.95
CA VAL A 69 3.97 3.87 17.03
C VAL A 69 2.48 3.84 17.38
N LEU A 70 1.69 3.00 16.73
CA LEU A 70 0.27 2.80 17.02
C LEU A 70 0.05 2.41 18.49
N PHE A 71 0.80 1.43 19.00
CA PHE A 71 0.63 0.95 20.38
C PHE A 71 1.00 2.04 21.41
N ALA A 72 2.02 2.84 21.11
CA ALA A 72 2.37 3.99 21.94
C ALA A 72 1.26 5.04 21.95
N ALA A 73 0.68 5.36 20.79
CA ALA A 73 -0.43 6.30 20.68
C ALA A 73 -1.68 5.82 21.44
N ILE A 74 -2.03 4.53 21.33
CA ILE A 74 -3.15 3.93 22.08
C ILE A 74 -2.90 4.02 23.59
N LYS A 75 -1.72 3.66 24.08
CA LYS A 75 -1.37 3.74 25.50
C LYS A 75 -1.50 5.17 26.02
N ALA A 76 -1.01 6.16 25.28
CA ALA A 76 -1.11 7.56 25.64
C ALA A 76 -2.57 8.05 25.72
N LYS A 77 -3.41 7.63 24.77
CA LYS A 77 -4.84 8.00 24.76
C LYS A 77 -5.57 7.37 25.95
N ILE A 78 -5.37 6.09 26.25
CA ILE A 78 -5.96 5.40 27.40
C ILE A 78 -5.53 6.06 28.75
N ALA A 79 -4.28 6.53 28.83
CA ALA A 79 -3.82 7.22 30.03
C ALA A 79 -4.57 8.54 30.27
N SER A 80 -5.04 9.23 29.23
CA SER A 80 -5.81 10.47 29.32
C SER A 80 -7.32 10.24 29.44
N ASP A 81 -7.84 9.22 28.77
CA ASP A 81 -9.27 8.84 28.79
C ASP A 81 -9.40 7.30 28.68
N LYS A 82 -9.78 6.68 29.76
CA LYS A 82 -9.83 5.21 29.92
C LYS A 82 -10.91 4.52 29.09
N THR A 83 -11.85 5.27 28.53
CA THR A 83 -12.99 4.76 27.78
C THR A 83 -13.14 5.39 26.40
N TRP A 84 -12.08 6.04 25.93
CA TRP A 84 -12.09 6.81 24.68
C TRP A 84 -12.50 5.96 23.48
N TYR A 85 -11.94 4.75 23.37
CA TYR A 85 -12.18 3.85 22.22
C TYR A 85 -13.52 3.13 22.34
N SER A 86 -13.82 2.54 23.48
CA SER A 86 -15.07 1.79 23.70
C SER A 86 -16.30 2.69 23.55
N THR A 87 -16.21 3.94 24.03
CA THR A 87 -17.28 4.91 23.85
C THR A 87 -17.54 5.21 22.38
N ARG A 88 -16.48 5.44 21.57
CA ARG A 88 -16.62 5.72 20.13
C ARG A 88 -17.06 4.49 19.36
N LEU A 89 -16.48 3.34 19.65
CA LEU A 89 -16.83 2.07 19.04
C LEU A 89 -18.33 1.77 19.17
N ALA A 90 -18.94 2.07 20.33
CA ALA A 90 -20.36 1.86 20.58
C ALA A 90 -21.29 2.72 19.70
N HIS A 91 -20.79 3.83 19.14
CA HIS A 91 -21.57 4.70 18.25
C HIS A 91 -21.47 4.31 16.78
N ILE A 92 -20.43 3.56 16.39
CA ILE A 92 -20.24 3.12 15.00
C ILE A 92 -21.28 2.06 14.64
N LYS A 93 -22.03 2.30 13.57
CA LYS A 93 -23.04 1.40 13.02
C LYS A 93 -22.50 0.48 11.93
N GLY A 94 -21.35 0.83 11.36
CA GLY A 94 -20.71 0.03 10.33
C GLY A 94 -19.53 0.74 9.69
N VAL A 95 -18.81 -0.02 8.86
CA VAL A 95 -17.71 0.45 8.02
C VAL A 95 -17.93 0.06 6.58
N THR A 96 -17.55 0.93 5.66
CA THR A 96 -17.36 0.61 4.24
C THR A 96 -15.86 0.60 3.98
N GLU A 97 -15.35 -0.50 3.45
CA GLU A 97 -13.92 -0.68 3.16
C GLU A 97 -13.68 -0.66 1.66
N GLU A 98 -12.75 0.18 1.25
CA GLU A 98 -12.51 0.48 -0.16
C GLU A 98 -11.41 -0.36 -0.80
N THR A 99 -10.48 -0.94 -0.02
CA THR A 99 -9.31 -1.58 -0.59
C THR A 99 -9.13 -3.04 -0.16
N THR A 100 -8.48 -3.83 -1.01
CA THR A 100 -8.24 -5.27 -0.81
C THR A 100 -7.60 -5.58 0.54
N THR A 101 -6.62 -4.79 0.96
CA THR A 101 -5.92 -4.98 2.24
C THR A 101 -6.84 -4.84 3.43
N GLY A 102 -7.64 -3.79 3.46
CA GLY A 102 -8.59 -3.56 4.54
C GLY A 102 -9.69 -4.62 4.57
N VAL A 103 -10.20 -5.01 3.40
CA VAL A 103 -11.17 -6.11 3.27
C VAL A 103 -10.61 -7.40 3.88
N HIS A 104 -9.36 -7.75 3.56
CA HIS A 104 -8.71 -8.93 4.12
C HIS A 104 -8.57 -8.85 5.64
N ARG A 105 -8.19 -7.69 6.17
CA ARG A 105 -8.12 -7.42 7.62
C ARG A 105 -9.49 -7.59 8.28
N LEU A 106 -10.55 -7.07 7.67
CA LEU A 106 -11.92 -7.19 8.20
C LEU A 106 -12.41 -8.63 8.21
N TYR A 107 -12.11 -9.44 7.17
CA TYR A 107 -12.40 -10.87 7.16
C TYR A 107 -11.69 -11.59 8.30
N GLN A 108 -10.41 -11.34 8.51
CA GLN A 108 -9.65 -11.93 9.61
C GLN A 108 -10.24 -11.56 10.99
N MET A 109 -10.64 -10.29 11.16
CA MET A 109 -11.30 -9.86 12.40
C MET A 109 -12.65 -10.53 12.59
N HIS A 110 -13.42 -10.71 11.52
CA HIS A 110 -14.68 -11.43 11.55
C HIS A 110 -14.52 -12.89 11.94
N GLU A 111 -13.59 -13.62 11.31
CA GLU A 111 -13.28 -15.02 11.60
C GLU A 111 -12.86 -15.24 13.06
N ARG A 112 -12.13 -14.27 13.65
CA ARG A 112 -11.74 -14.30 15.06
C ARG A 112 -12.83 -13.84 16.01
N GLY A 113 -14.02 -13.41 15.52
CA GLY A 113 -15.10 -12.87 16.31
C GLY A 113 -14.79 -11.51 16.97
N GLU A 114 -13.80 -10.80 16.44
CA GLU A 114 -13.34 -9.52 16.98
C GLU A 114 -14.12 -8.32 16.40
N LEU A 115 -14.68 -8.43 15.20
CA LEU A 115 -15.39 -7.35 14.52
C LEU A 115 -16.71 -7.03 15.25
N LYS A 116 -16.87 -5.78 15.72
CA LYS A 116 -17.97 -5.36 16.61
C LYS A 116 -19.14 -4.68 15.89
N PHE A 117 -19.00 -4.40 14.61
CA PHE A 117 -20.05 -3.79 13.80
C PHE A 117 -20.01 -4.36 12.36
N PRO A 118 -21.10 -4.22 11.57
CA PRO A 118 -21.12 -4.67 10.18
C PRO A 118 -20.05 -4.00 9.33
N ALA A 119 -19.44 -4.77 8.44
CA ALA A 119 -18.48 -4.27 7.45
C ALA A 119 -19.00 -4.57 6.04
N ILE A 120 -18.90 -3.59 5.15
CA ILE A 120 -19.31 -3.68 3.76
C ILE A 120 -18.06 -3.61 2.88
N ASN A 121 -17.80 -4.69 2.16
CA ASN A 121 -16.73 -4.75 1.18
C ASN A 121 -17.16 -4.00 -0.10
N VAL A 122 -16.71 -2.77 -0.24
CA VAL A 122 -16.93 -1.95 -1.45
C VAL A 122 -15.88 -2.27 -2.51
N ASN A 123 -14.67 -2.70 -2.11
CA ASN A 123 -13.59 -3.02 -3.04
C ASN A 123 -14.02 -4.03 -4.11
N ASP A 124 -14.76 -5.08 -3.72
CA ASP A 124 -15.17 -6.13 -4.65
C ASP A 124 -16.49 -5.83 -5.37
N SER A 125 -17.08 -4.67 -5.13
CA SER A 125 -18.17 -4.18 -5.98
C SER A 125 -17.69 -4.07 -7.42
N VAL A 126 -18.49 -4.55 -8.36
CA VAL A 126 -18.19 -4.48 -9.80
C VAL A 126 -17.92 -3.05 -10.26
N THR A 127 -18.67 -2.11 -9.73
CA THR A 127 -18.53 -0.67 -10.04
C THR A 127 -17.31 -0.03 -9.38
N LYS A 128 -16.61 -0.71 -8.45
CA LYS A 128 -15.35 -0.25 -7.87
C LYS A 128 -14.17 -0.98 -8.49
N SER A 129 -14.05 -2.30 -8.30
CA SER A 129 -12.86 -3.06 -8.68
C SER A 129 -12.61 -3.08 -10.20
N LYS A 130 -13.68 -3.17 -10.99
CA LYS A 130 -13.57 -3.18 -12.47
C LYS A 130 -13.41 -1.79 -13.07
N PHE A 131 -13.48 -0.73 -12.28
CA PHE A 131 -13.30 0.65 -12.73
C PHE A 131 -12.08 1.28 -12.06
N ASP A 132 -12.10 1.52 -10.76
CA ASP A 132 -11.00 2.21 -10.07
C ASP A 132 -9.70 1.41 -10.10
N ASN A 133 -9.72 0.15 -9.68
CA ASN A 133 -8.51 -0.67 -9.66
C ASN A 133 -7.92 -0.88 -11.06
N LEU A 134 -8.76 -0.94 -12.10
CA LEU A 134 -8.32 -1.11 -13.47
C LEU A 134 -7.95 0.23 -14.13
N TYR A 135 -8.91 1.14 -14.25
CA TYR A 135 -8.74 2.39 -15.01
C TYR A 135 -7.99 3.46 -14.22
N GLY A 136 -8.21 3.55 -12.91
CA GLY A 136 -7.51 4.47 -12.04
C GLY A 136 -6.02 4.19 -12.00
N CYS A 137 -5.65 2.93 -11.78
CA CYS A 137 -4.24 2.52 -11.76
C CYS A 137 -3.60 2.58 -13.16
N ARG A 138 -4.37 2.33 -14.23
CA ARG A 138 -3.91 2.51 -15.62
C ARG A 138 -3.47 3.94 -15.91
N GLU A 139 -4.21 4.91 -15.41
CA GLU A 139 -3.88 6.33 -15.56
C GLU A 139 -2.75 6.75 -14.62
N SER A 140 -2.88 6.45 -13.32
CA SER A 140 -2.04 7.00 -12.28
C SER A 140 -0.64 6.38 -12.22
N LEU A 141 -0.44 5.12 -12.60
CA LEU A 141 0.89 4.50 -12.64
C LEU A 141 1.85 5.26 -13.52
N VAL A 142 1.45 5.51 -14.75
CA VAL A 142 2.29 6.17 -15.75
C VAL A 142 2.54 7.63 -15.37
N ASP A 143 1.52 8.31 -14.86
CA ASP A 143 1.64 9.67 -14.34
C ASP A 143 2.69 9.73 -13.21
N GLY A 144 2.60 8.83 -12.21
CA GLY A 144 3.56 8.75 -11.11
C GLY A 144 4.99 8.49 -11.58
N ILE A 145 5.20 7.50 -12.46
CA ILE A 145 6.55 7.21 -13.00
C ILE A 145 7.11 8.41 -13.77
N LYS A 146 6.31 9.07 -14.61
CA LYS A 146 6.76 10.22 -15.40
C LYS A 146 7.06 11.43 -14.56
N ARG A 147 6.24 11.77 -13.58
CA ARG A 147 6.51 12.85 -12.63
C ARG A 147 7.79 12.60 -11.82
N ALA A 148 8.01 11.34 -11.44
CA ALA A 148 9.19 10.97 -10.66
C ALA A 148 10.48 11.03 -11.48
N THR A 149 10.49 10.61 -12.74
CA THR A 149 11.75 10.26 -13.43
C THR A 149 11.98 10.97 -14.75
N ASP A 150 10.98 11.60 -15.37
CA ASP A 150 11.00 12.12 -16.74
C ASP A 150 11.46 11.07 -17.80
N VAL A 151 11.37 9.78 -17.47
CA VAL A 151 11.84 8.68 -18.30
C VAL A 151 11.01 8.52 -19.58
N MET A 152 11.69 8.17 -20.68
CA MET A 152 11.00 7.66 -21.87
C MET A 152 10.66 6.17 -21.65
N ILE A 153 9.38 5.85 -21.63
CA ILE A 153 8.87 4.49 -21.42
C ILE A 153 8.98 3.64 -22.69
N ALA A 154 8.83 4.27 -23.87
CA ALA A 154 8.89 3.58 -25.15
C ALA A 154 10.19 2.79 -25.32
N GLY A 155 10.08 1.54 -25.78
CA GLY A 155 11.21 0.64 -26.04
C GLY A 155 11.81 -0.04 -24.80
N LYS A 156 11.42 0.36 -23.58
CA LYS A 156 11.88 -0.27 -22.35
C LYS A 156 11.16 -1.57 -22.08
N VAL A 157 11.83 -2.48 -21.40
CA VAL A 157 11.19 -3.68 -20.82
C VAL A 157 10.62 -3.31 -19.47
N ALA A 158 9.28 -3.41 -19.32
CA ALA A 158 8.56 -3.15 -18.09
C ALA A 158 7.96 -4.44 -17.55
N VAL A 159 8.29 -4.78 -16.31
CA VAL A 159 7.75 -5.92 -15.58
C VAL A 159 6.61 -5.45 -14.70
N ILE A 160 5.45 -6.05 -14.89
CA ILE A 160 4.28 -5.88 -14.02
C ILE A 160 4.14 -7.17 -13.19
N ALA A 161 4.38 -7.04 -11.90
CA ALA A 161 4.25 -8.15 -10.96
C ALA A 161 2.84 -8.17 -10.39
N GLY A 162 2.05 -9.12 -10.87
CA GLY A 162 0.63 -9.27 -10.62
C GLY A 162 -0.22 -9.00 -11.88
N TYR A 163 -1.28 -9.79 -12.10
CA TYR A 163 -2.21 -9.60 -13.22
C TYR A 163 -3.68 -9.65 -12.78
N GLY A 164 -3.95 -9.14 -11.57
CA GLY A 164 -5.28 -8.75 -11.11
C GLY A 164 -5.77 -7.49 -11.81
N ASP A 165 -6.80 -6.83 -11.30
CA ASP A 165 -7.36 -5.63 -11.94
C ASP A 165 -6.32 -4.49 -12.04
N VAL A 166 -5.54 -4.24 -10.99
CA VAL A 166 -4.46 -3.26 -10.98
C VAL A 166 -3.38 -3.62 -12.00
N GLY A 167 -2.94 -4.88 -12.04
CA GLY A 167 -1.91 -5.35 -12.98
C GLY A 167 -2.37 -5.28 -14.43
N LYS A 168 -3.62 -5.60 -14.72
CA LYS A 168 -4.22 -5.46 -16.06
C LYS A 168 -4.18 -4.02 -16.54
N GLY A 169 -4.64 -3.08 -15.71
CA GLY A 169 -4.58 -1.65 -16.04
C GLY A 169 -3.16 -1.16 -16.26
N SER A 170 -2.25 -1.51 -15.35
CA SER A 170 -0.84 -1.14 -15.40
C SER A 170 -0.14 -1.68 -16.67
N ALA A 171 -0.35 -2.95 -17.00
CA ALA A 171 0.20 -3.57 -18.21
C ALA A 171 -0.32 -2.90 -19.49
N GLN A 172 -1.61 -2.59 -19.55
CA GLN A 172 -2.23 -1.88 -20.68
C GLN A 172 -1.63 -0.49 -20.86
N ALA A 173 -1.47 0.29 -19.78
CA ALA A 173 -0.88 1.63 -19.82
C ALA A 173 0.56 1.63 -20.33
N MET A 174 1.38 0.73 -19.80
CA MET A 174 2.79 0.62 -20.22
C MET A 174 2.90 0.17 -21.68
N ARG A 175 2.08 -0.79 -22.12
CA ARG A 175 2.03 -1.21 -23.54
C ARG A 175 1.55 -0.10 -24.46
N ALA A 176 0.57 0.69 -24.03
CA ALA A 176 0.08 1.85 -24.83
C ALA A 176 1.17 2.91 -25.05
N LEU A 177 2.15 3.00 -24.15
CA LEU A 177 3.34 3.84 -24.29
C LEU A 177 4.52 3.13 -24.99
N SER A 178 4.25 2.01 -25.67
CA SER A 178 5.23 1.23 -26.44
C SER A 178 6.34 0.58 -25.61
N ALA A 179 6.09 0.28 -24.34
CA ALA A 179 6.95 -0.61 -23.57
C ALA A 179 6.78 -2.07 -24.01
N GLN A 180 7.85 -2.85 -23.89
CA GLN A 180 7.80 -4.30 -23.94
C GLN A 180 7.36 -4.83 -22.55
N VAL A 181 6.07 -5.11 -22.38
CA VAL A 181 5.53 -5.49 -21.09
C VAL A 181 5.69 -7.00 -20.86
N TRP A 182 6.31 -7.35 -19.73
CA TRP A 182 6.36 -8.69 -19.19
C TRP A 182 5.52 -8.75 -17.92
N VAL A 183 4.91 -9.89 -17.65
CA VAL A 183 4.07 -10.11 -16.46
C VAL A 183 4.67 -11.22 -15.62
N THR A 184 4.70 -11.03 -14.30
CA THR A 184 4.93 -12.13 -13.35
C THR A 184 3.64 -12.38 -12.58
N GLU A 185 3.24 -13.65 -12.45
CA GLU A 185 1.98 -13.99 -11.79
C GLU A 185 2.07 -15.42 -11.22
N VAL A 186 1.51 -15.62 -10.03
CA VAL A 186 1.46 -16.92 -9.35
C VAL A 186 0.14 -17.66 -9.59
N ASP A 187 -0.95 -16.91 -9.83
CA ASP A 187 -2.23 -17.50 -10.19
C ASP A 187 -2.19 -17.96 -11.67
N PRO A 188 -2.36 -19.26 -11.95
CA PRO A 188 -2.27 -19.78 -13.31
C PRO A 188 -3.36 -19.26 -14.23
N ILE A 189 -4.53 -18.87 -13.70
CA ILE A 189 -5.63 -18.30 -14.50
C ILE A 189 -5.28 -16.89 -14.93
N CYS A 190 -4.81 -16.06 -14.00
CA CYS A 190 -4.35 -14.71 -14.31
C CYS A 190 -3.12 -14.72 -15.23
N ALA A 191 -2.18 -15.64 -15.03
CA ALA A 191 -1.04 -15.84 -15.92
C ALA A 191 -1.47 -16.23 -17.34
N LEU A 192 -2.46 -17.14 -17.46
CA LEU A 192 -3.02 -17.53 -18.76
C LEU A 192 -3.72 -16.35 -19.44
N GLN A 193 -4.49 -15.55 -18.69
CA GLN A 193 -5.11 -14.34 -19.24
C GLN A 193 -4.06 -13.38 -19.80
N ALA A 194 -2.96 -13.15 -19.06
CA ALA A 194 -1.87 -12.29 -19.53
C ALA A 194 -1.25 -12.83 -20.83
N ALA A 195 -1.01 -14.14 -20.90
CA ALA A 195 -0.48 -14.79 -22.12
C ALA A 195 -1.45 -14.67 -23.31
N MET A 196 -2.76 -14.85 -23.08
CA MET A 196 -3.78 -14.73 -24.12
C MET A 196 -3.93 -13.31 -24.64
N GLU A 197 -3.62 -12.31 -23.82
CA GLU A 197 -3.55 -10.90 -24.23
C GLU A 197 -2.23 -10.49 -24.88
N GLY A 198 -1.31 -11.46 -25.09
CA GLY A 198 -0.05 -11.27 -25.79
C GLY A 198 1.08 -10.73 -24.94
N TYR A 199 0.96 -10.74 -23.62
CA TYR A 199 2.08 -10.44 -22.73
C TYR A 199 2.98 -11.66 -22.56
N ARG A 200 4.26 -11.39 -22.39
CA ARG A 200 5.23 -12.42 -22.03
C ARG A 200 5.15 -12.68 -20.52
N VAL A 201 4.74 -13.88 -20.14
CA VAL A 201 4.71 -14.30 -18.72
C VAL A 201 6.06 -14.92 -18.36
N VAL A 202 6.67 -14.42 -17.29
CA VAL A 202 8.02 -14.79 -16.83
C VAL A 202 8.07 -14.87 -15.31
N THR A 203 9.14 -15.43 -14.76
CA THR A 203 9.44 -15.31 -13.32
C THR A 203 10.17 -14.01 -13.02
N MET A 204 10.13 -13.52 -11.77
CA MET A 204 10.90 -12.36 -11.37
C MET A 204 12.40 -12.61 -11.49
N ASP A 205 12.87 -13.81 -11.15
CA ASP A 205 14.28 -14.21 -11.33
C ASP A 205 14.76 -14.08 -12.78
N TYR A 206 13.90 -14.46 -13.74
CA TYR A 206 14.22 -14.31 -15.16
C TYR A 206 14.27 -12.85 -15.59
N ALA A 207 13.39 -12.02 -15.05
CA ALA A 207 13.25 -10.62 -15.45
C ALA A 207 14.31 -9.69 -14.82
N ALA A 208 14.80 -10.04 -13.64
CA ALA A 208 15.57 -9.14 -12.76
C ALA A 208 16.79 -8.51 -13.46
N ASP A 209 17.57 -9.26 -14.25
CA ASP A 209 18.76 -8.75 -14.96
C ASP A 209 18.45 -8.18 -16.35
N LYS A 210 17.19 -8.22 -16.80
CA LYS A 210 16.81 -7.91 -18.20
C LYS A 210 15.89 -6.71 -18.34
N ALA A 211 15.10 -6.42 -17.32
CA ALA A 211 14.10 -5.35 -17.39
C ALA A 211 14.66 -3.99 -16.95
N ASP A 212 13.95 -2.95 -17.34
CA ASP A 212 14.32 -1.56 -17.07
C ASP A 212 13.40 -0.92 -16.03
N ILE A 213 12.14 -1.35 -15.97
CA ILE A 213 11.11 -0.85 -15.07
C ILE A 213 10.43 -2.04 -14.38
N PHE A 214 10.28 -1.96 -13.07
CA PHE A 214 9.62 -2.98 -12.25
C PHE A 214 8.49 -2.34 -11.45
N VAL A 215 7.28 -2.89 -11.57
CA VAL A 215 6.08 -2.41 -10.90
C VAL A 215 5.45 -3.57 -10.15
N THR A 216 5.28 -3.45 -8.83
CA THR A 216 4.53 -4.42 -8.02
C THR A 216 3.08 -3.97 -7.84
N CYS A 217 2.15 -4.92 -7.90
CA CYS A 217 0.71 -4.67 -7.81
C CYS A 217 -0.06 -5.91 -7.33
N THR A 218 0.53 -6.68 -6.41
CA THR A 218 0.01 -7.98 -6.00
C THR A 218 -0.78 -7.94 -4.70
N GLY A 219 -0.54 -6.96 -3.84
CA GLY A 219 -1.01 -6.97 -2.45
C GLY A 219 -0.37 -8.10 -1.63
N ASN A 220 0.81 -8.59 -2.05
CA ASN A 220 1.54 -9.67 -1.39
C ASN A 220 2.84 -9.14 -0.78
N TYR A 221 3.65 -10.02 -0.23
CA TYR A 221 4.84 -9.72 0.53
C TYR A 221 6.11 -10.13 -0.22
N HIS A 222 7.15 -9.27 -0.23
CA HIS A 222 8.48 -9.53 -0.82
C HIS A 222 8.44 -10.08 -2.25
N VAL A 223 7.61 -9.49 -3.10
CA VAL A 223 7.50 -9.84 -4.52
C VAL A 223 8.80 -9.50 -5.27
N ILE A 224 9.41 -8.35 -4.91
CA ILE A 224 10.76 -7.99 -5.33
C ILE A 224 11.68 -8.06 -4.10
N THR A 225 12.56 -9.06 -4.09
CA THR A 225 13.51 -9.28 -3.00
C THR A 225 14.81 -8.51 -3.22
N HIS A 226 15.64 -8.44 -2.17
CA HIS A 226 17.01 -7.95 -2.26
C HIS A 226 17.79 -8.60 -3.41
N ASP A 227 17.69 -9.93 -3.56
CA ASP A 227 18.44 -10.67 -4.57
C ASP A 227 18.03 -10.33 -6.00
N HIS A 228 16.74 -10.01 -6.21
CA HIS A 228 16.26 -9.47 -7.48
C HIS A 228 16.89 -8.08 -7.75
N MET A 229 16.80 -7.17 -6.78
CA MET A 229 17.34 -5.80 -6.92
C MET A 229 18.85 -5.79 -7.10
N ALA A 230 19.56 -6.73 -6.47
CA ALA A 230 20.99 -6.89 -6.63
C ALA A 230 21.42 -7.31 -8.05
N LYS A 231 20.53 -7.89 -8.85
CA LYS A 231 20.77 -8.30 -10.25
C LYS A 231 20.29 -7.27 -11.29
N MET A 232 19.47 -6.30 -10.90
CA MET A 232 18.86 -5.34 -11.82
C MET A 232 19.92 -4.54 -12.58
N LYS A 233 19.54 -4.04 -13.75
CA LYS A 233 20.38 -3.12 -14.53
C LYS A 233 20.70 -1.85 -13.76
N ASP A 234 21.77 -1.19 -14.14
CA ASP A 234 22.06 0.17 -13.66
C ASP A 234 20.90 1.10 -14.05
N GLN A 235 20.44 1.90 -13.10
CA GLN A 235 19.31 2.83 -13.22
C GLN A 235 17.95 2.14 -13.53
N ALA A 236 17.79 0.87 -13.20
CA ALA A 236 16.48 0.24 -13.23
C ALA A 236 15.53 0.97 -12.28
N ILE A 237 14.30 1.23 -12.73
CA ILE A 237 13.25 1.89 -11.94
C ILE A 237 12.45 0.81 -11.22
N VAL A 238 12.27 0.97 -9.91
CA VAL A 238 11.52 0.05 -9.05
C VAL A 238 10.44 0.84 -8.33
N CYS A 239 9.19 0.45 -8.50
CA CYS A 239 8.06 1.09 -7.85
C CYS A 239 6.94 0.12 -7.52
N ASN A 240 6.06 0.55 -6.63
CA ASN A 240 4.88 -0.18 -6.21
C ASN A 240 3.61 0.65 -6.48
N ILE A 241 2.56 0.01 -6.95
CA ILE A 241 1.21 0.59 -7.05
C ILE A 241 0.18 -0.26 -6.29
N GLY A 242 0.62 -1.35 -5.65
CA GLY A 242 -0.18 -2.09 -4.67
C GLY A 242 -0.27 -1.33 -3.36
N HIS A 243 -1.27 -1.65 -2.56
CA HIS A 243 -1.51 -0.93 -1.30
C HIS A 243 -0.38 -1.13 -0.27
N PHE A 244 0.24 -2.31 -0.22
CA PHE A 244 1.31 -2.62 0.74
C PHE A 244 2.66 -2.06 0.32
N ASP A 245 3.37 -1.44 1.23
CA ASP A 245 4.74 -0.95 1.06
C ASP A 245 5.81 -2.06 1.20
N ASN A 246 5.41 -3.26 1.58
CA ASN A 246 6.28 -4.43 1.77
C ASN A 246 6.31 -5.40 0.58
N GLU A 247 5.71 -5.06 -0.55
CA GLU A 247 5.86 -5.83 -1.80
C GLU A 247 7.30 -5.79 -2.32
N ILE A 248 8.01 -4.69 -2.04
CA ILE A 248 9.43 -4.54 -2.30
C ILE A 248 10.18 -4.64 -0.97
N GLU A 249 11.20 -5.48 -0.91
CA GLU A 249 12.02 -5.68 0.31
C GLU A 249 12.94 -4.47 0.57
N VAL A 250 12.32 -3.32 0.86
CA VAL A 250 13.03 -2.03 1.03
C VAL A 250 13.94 -2.06 2.25
N ALA A 251 13.54 -2.70 3.34
CA ALA A 251 14.33 -2.81 4.56
C ALA A 251 15.72 -3.44 4.31
N ALA A 252 15.81 -4.37 3.36
CA ALA A 252 17.10 -4.98 2.98
C ALA A 252 18.06 -4.01 2.26
N LEU A 253 17.58 -2.84 1.86
CA LEU A 253 18.37 -1.79 1.20
C LEU A 253 18.96 -0.77 2.18
N GLU A 254 18.56 -0.74 3.44
CA GLU A 254 19.05 0.21 4.45
C GLU A 254 20.57 0.19 4.64
N LYS A 255 21.19 -0.96 4.37
CA LYS A 255 22.65 -1.13 4.43
C LYS A 255 23.43 -0.46 3.30
N TYR A 256 22.75 0.03 2.27
CA TYR A 256 23.36 0.69 1.12
C TYR A 256 23.32 2.21 1.27
N GLN A 257 24.08 2.89 0.40
CA GLN A 257 24.01 4.34 0.32
C GLN A 257 22.74 4.76 -0.40
N TRP A 258 21.99 5.66 0.22
CA TRP A 258 20.81 6.31 -0.34
C TRP A 258 21.16 7.73 -0.74
N GLU A 259 20.72 8.12 -1.92
CA GLU A 259 20.83 9.47 -2.45
C GLU A 259 19.43 9.94 -2.90
N GLU A 260 18.81 10.82 -2.12
CA GLU A 260 17.54 11.43 -2.51
C GLU A 260 17.80 12.44 -3.62
N VAL A 261 17.35 12.13 -4.85
CA VAL A 261 17.53 12.98 -6.04
C VAL A 261 16.50 14.11 -6.04
N LYS A 262 15.28 13.79 -5.63
CA LYS A 262 14.17 14.71 -5.37
C LYS A 262 13.16 14.01 -4.45
N PRO A 263 12.21 14.74 -3.84
CA PRO A 263 11.22 14.11 -2.97
C PRO A 263 10.59 12.86 -3.61
N GLN A 264 10.57 11.74 -2.87
CA GLN A 264 10.05 10.44 -3.29
C GLN A 264 10.82 9.73 -4.42
N VAL A 265 12.04 10.16 -4.72
CA VAL A 265 12.92 9.52 -5.73
C VAL A 265 14.31 9.32 -5.14
N ASP A 266 14.64 8.09 -4.85
CA ASP A 266 15.90 7.70 -4.22
C ASP A 266 16.74 6.84 -5.16
N HIS A 267 18.03 7.15 -5.27
CA HIS A 267 19.04 6.25 -5.79
C HIS A 267 19.54 5.34 -4.66
N ILE A 268 19.49 4.04 -4.88
CA ILE A 268 20.11 3.06 -3.99
C ILE A 268 21.40 2.61 -4.65
N ILE A 269 22.54 2.94 -4.05
CA ILE A 269 23.87 2.71 -4.63
C ILE A 269 24.47 1.43 -4.05
N PHE A 270 24.65 0.44 -4.90
CA PHE A 270 25.29 -0.83 -4.54
C PHE A 270 26.82 -0.72 -4.48
N PRO A 271 27.54 -1.63 -3.79
CA PRO A 271 28.99 -1.58 -3.68
C PRO A 271 29.74 -1.62 -5.03
N SER A 272 29.10 -2.12 -6.08
CA SER A 272 29.63 -2.12 -7.44
C SER A 272 29.63 -0.75 -8.13
N GLY A 273 29.01 0.27 -7.51
CA GLY A 273 28.73 1.57 -8.12
C GLY A 273 27.43 1.60 -8.94
N ARG A 274 26.84 0.45 -9.23
CA ARG A 274 25.53 0.34 -9.88
C ARG A 274 24.45 0.87 -8.94
N ARG A 275 23.41 1.48 -9.49
CA ARG A 275 22.29 2.02 -8.72
C ARG A 275 20.95 1.59 -9.31
N ILE A 276 19.95 1.53 -8.47
CA ILE A 276 18.53 1.46 -8.88
C ILE A 276 17.83 2.75 -8.46
N ILE A 277 16.73 3.06 -9.11
CA ILE A 277 15.88 4.22 -8.82
C ILE A 277 14.63 3.68 -8.12
N LEU A 278 14.55 3.89 -6.80
CA LEU A 278 13.40 3.49 -6.00
C LEU A 278 12.43 4.66 -5.88
N LEU A 279 11.18 4.46 -6.25
CA LEU A 279 10.14 5.49 -6.18
C LEU A 279 9.30 5.32 -4.91
N ALA A 280 8.94 6.46 -4.31
CA ALA A 280 8.10 6.56 -3.12
C ALA A 280 8.52 5.64 -1.95
N LYS A 281 9.82 5.27 -1.89
CA LYS A 281 10.37 4.33 -0.89
C LYS A 281 9.60 2.99 -0.84
N GLY A 282 9.12 2.51 -1.99
CA GLY A 282 8.34 1.28 -2.10
C GLY A 282 6.84 1.43 -1.77
N ARG A 283 6.40 2.63 -1.38
CA ARG A 283 4.99 2.96 -1.18
C ARG A 283 4.29 3.23 -2.52
N LEU A 284 3.00 3.57 -2.47
CA LEU A 284 2.18 3.87 -3.64
C LEU A 284 2.79 4.97 -4.52
N VAL A 285 3.27 4.61 -5.72
CA VAL A 285 3.94 5.53 -6.65
C VAL A 285 3.01 6.60 -7.19
N ASN A 286 1.72 6.33 -7.27
CA ASN A 286 0.71 7.26 -7.76
C ASN A 286 0.30 8.33 -6.74
N LEU A 287 0.76 8.20 -5.50
CA LEU A 287 0.54 9.18 -4.43
C LEU A 287 1.82 9.94 -4.05
N GLY A 288 2.94 9.62 -4.71
CA GLY A 288 4.27 10.21 -4.46
C GLY A 288 4.46 11.64 -4.97
#